data_fcc45c0f1dd59600a70b05ccdac7cd68
#
_entry.id   fcc45c0f1dd59600a70b05ccdac7cd68
#
_cell.length_a   1.000
_cell.length_b   1.000
_cell.length_c   1.000
_cell.angle_alpha   90.00
_cell.angle_beta   90.00
_cell.angle_gamma   90.00
#
_symmetry.space_group_name_H-M   'P 1'
#
loop_
_entity.id
_entity.type
_entity.pdbx_description
1 polymer ?
#
loop_
_entity_poly.entity_id
_entity_poly.type
_entity_poly.pdbx_seq_one_letter_code
_entity_poly.pdbx_strand_id
1 'polypeptide(L)'
;MSKLHNVSIHTLRYYDKIELLIPSEVDASSNYRYYDEYDCHILSKIKALKTIGLPINKIRVLLDASIDEAENSLYNIQKELLEKISALNEVVSYLDEQLKQIEEYKNGECYIEPKVIKLPKREGYLIGVTEASTLTERIEALENFNKRNNTNCDILFKPSRLIFIDSKGERHLQNYLALKRGETTNDFNHLYVLEEGIYGVIDHIGSSKDIDISYKKLLKHINDNGLNIKNEAIEILVVNSSLTINSNEWRTQIQIPIK
;
A
#
# COMPACT_ATOMS: atom_id res chain seq x y z
N MET A 1 -35.09 12.32 26.82
CA MET A 1 -33.73 12.50 26.33
C MET A 1 -32.98 11.16 26.17
N SER A 2 -32.61 10.45 27.25
CA SER A 2 -31.77 9.22 27.17
C SER A 2 -32.33 8.14 26.20
N LYS A 3 -33.57 7.73 26.40
CA LYS A 3 -34.24 6.73 25.52
C LYS A 3 -34.46 7.26 24.10
N LEU A 4 -34.83 8.52 23.94
CA LEU A 4 -35.14 9.15 22.65
C LEU A 4 -33.90 9.21 21.73
N HIS A 5 -32.77 9.58 22.31
CA HIS A 5 -31.50 9.73 21.54
C HIS A 5 -30.55 8.57 21.65
N ASN A 6 -30.94 7.47 22.31
CA ASN A 6 -30.11 6.31 22.57
C ASN A 6 -28.73 6.68 23.16
N VAL A 7 -28.77 7.51 24.23
CA VAL A 7 -27.58 7.97 24.96
C VAL A 7 -27.75 7.58 26.43
N SER A 8 -26.71 7.09 27.08
CA SER A 8 -26.77 6.69 28.48
C SER A 8 -27.03 7.91 29.41
N ILE A 9 -27.72 7.68 30.50
CA ILE A 9 -27.91 8.71 31.56
C ILE A 9 -26.52 9.17 32.07
N HIS A 10 -25.56 8.27 32.14
CA HIS A 10 -24.19 8.60 32.55
C HIS A 10 -23.54 9.58 31.56
N THR A 11 -23.73 9.41 30.26
CA THR A 11 -23.22 10.32 29.23
C THR A 11 -23.85 11.68 29.31
N LEU A 12 -25.17 11.76 29.55
CA LEU A 12 -25.88 13.05 29.74
C LEU A 12 -25.38 13.79 30.98
N ARG A 13 -25.18 13.08 32.10
CA ARG A 13 -24.58 13.66 33.33
C ARG A 13 -23.15 14.11 33.10
N TYR A 14 -22.40 13.38 32.30
CA TYR A 14 -21.03 13.76 31.94
C TYR A 14 -21.04 15.05 31.09
N TYR A 15 -21.92 15.16 30.10
CA TYR A 15 -22.03 16.36 29.26
C TYR A 15 -22.47 17.59 30.07
N ASP A 16 -23.38 17.44 31.04
CA ASP A 16 -23.73 18.48 31.99
C ASP A 16 -22.52 18.89 32.85
N LYS A 17 -21.82 17.91 33.44
CA LYS A 17 -20.63 18.16 34.27
C LYS A 17 -19.50 18.92 33.53
N ILE A 18 -19.32 18.66 32.24
CA ILE A 18 -18.33 19.36 31.42
C ILE A 18 -18.90 20.57 30.67
N GLU A 19 -20.12 20.99 30.98
CA GLU A 19 -20.83 22.14 30.38
C GLU A 19 -20.93 22.07 28.85
N LEU A 20 -21.02 20.85 28.28
CA LEU A 20 -21.20 20.61 26.85
C LEU A 20 -22.69 20.59 26.47
N LEU A 21 -23.54 20.12 27.39
CA LEU A 21 -24.99 20.10 27.27
C LEU A 21 -25.59 20.31 28.66
N ILE A 22 -26.03 21.54 28.93
CA ILE A 22 -26.62 21.92 30.21
C ILE A 22 -28.14 21.67 30.12
N PRO A 23 -28.75 20.97 31.12
CA PRO A 23 -30.19 20.76 31.11
C PRO A 23 -30.93 22.08 31.30
N SER A 24 -32.09 22.24 30.65
CA SER A 24 -32.94 23.42 30.77
C SER A 24 -33.45 23.65 32.21
N GLU A 25 -33.63 22.53 32.98
CA GLU A 25 -34.06 22.56 34.36
C GLU A 25 -33.48 21.41 35.17
N VAL A 26 -33.13 21.67 36.42
CA VAL A 26 -32.74 20.65 37.39
C VAL A 26 -33.64 20.78 38.63
N ASP A 27 -34.43 19.74 38.92
CA ASP A 27 -35.27 19.70 40.11
C ASP A 27 -34.39 19.69 41.38
N ALA A 28 -34.57 20.71 42.20
CA ALA A 28 -33.76 20.91 43.41
C ALA A 28 -33.99 19.83 44.50
N SER A 29 -35.15 19.14 44.48
CA SER A 29 -35.49 18.12 45.46
C SER A 29 -35.01 16.74 45.11
N SER A 30 -35.09 16.37 43.84
CA SER A 30 -34.74 15.04 43.32
C SER A 30 -33.42 15.00 42.53
N ASN A 31 -32.85 16.16 42.24
CA ASN A 31 -31.68 16.33 41.37
C ASN A 31 -31.89 15.72 39.96
N TYR A 32 -33.20 15.70 39.52
CA TYR A 32 -33.58 15.18 38.21
C TYR A 32 -33.39 16.27 37.15
N ARG A 33 -32.84 15.89 35.98
CA ARG A 33 -32.51 16.78 34.86
C ARG A 33 -33.57 16.72 33.80
N TYR A 34 -34.11 17.87 33.45
CA TYR A 34 -35.07 18.04 32.37
C TYR A 34 -34.40 18.74 31.21
N TYR A 35 -34.74 18.27 30.01
CA TYR A 35 -34.19 18.74 28.76
C TYR A 35 -35.35 19.10 27.83
N ASP A 36 -35.28 20.24 27.21
CA ASP A 36 -36.29 20.71 26.26
C ASP A 36 -35.96 20.28 24.80
N GLU A 37 -36.73 20.83 23.84
CA GLU A 37 -36.53 20.56 22.42
C GLU A 37 -35.20 21.11 21.89
N TYR A 38 -34.79 22.28 22.38
CA TYR A 38 -33.52 22.89 22.01
C TYR A 38 -32.33 22.04 22.45
N ASP A 39 -32.36 21.53 23.69
CA ASP A 39 -31.37 20.59 24.20
C ASP A 39 -31.28 19.31 23.35
N CYS A 40 -32.41 18.85 22.82
CA CYS A 40 -32.45 17.71 21.90
C CYS A 40 -31.72 17.99 20.59
N HIS A 41 -31.86 19.19 20.03
CA HIS A 41 -31.13 19.60 18.84
C HIS A 41 -29.62 19.70 19.09
N ILE A 42 -29.19 20.28 20.21
CA ILE A 42 -27.79 20.35 20.63
C ILE A 42 -27.21 18.93 20.76
N LEU A 43 -27.92 18.02 21.46
CA LEU A 43 -27.45 16.64 21.61
C LEU A 43 -27.31 15.92 20.26
N SER A 44 -28.22 16.14 19.32
CA SER A 44 -28.14 15.57 17.97
C SER A 44 -26.92 16.08 17.24
N LYS A 45 -26.60 17.38 17.32
CA LYS A 45 -25.39 17.98 16.75
C LYS A 45 -24.12 17.41 17.40
N ILE A 46 -24.08 17.29 18.74
CA ILE A 46 -22.95 16.65 19.45
C ILE A 46 -22.74 15.23 18.99
N LYS A 47 -23.80 14.42 18.86
CA LYS A 47 -23.71 13.03 18.39
C LYS A 47 -23.15 12.94 16.96
N ALA A 48 -23.68 13.75 16.06
CA ALA A 48 -23.19 13.76 14.66
C ALA A 48 -21.69 14.08 14.60
N LEU A 49 -21.24 15.11 15.31
CA LEU A 49 -19.83 15.52 15.36
C LEU A 49 -18.94 14.47 16.05
N LYS A 50 -19.44 13.77 17.07
CA LYS A 50 -18.73 12.64 17.69
C LYS A 50 -18.59 11.44 16.77
N THR A 51 -19.60 11.15 15.95
CA THR A 51 -19.58 10.02 15.02
C THR A 51 -18.44 10.15 14.00
N ILE A 52 -18.11 11.38 13.61
CA ILE A 52 -16.97 11.67 12.71
C ILE A 52 -15.63 11.78 13.46
N GLY A 53 -15.62 11.46 14.77
CA GLY A 53 -14.40 11.44 15.58
C GLY A 53 -13.92 12.81 16.07
N LEU A 54 -14.77 13.85 16.03
CA LEU A 54 -14.38 15.16 16.57
C LEU A 54 -14.18 15.08 18.10
N PRO A 55 -13.07 15.61 18.62
CA PRO A 55 -12.85 15.71 20.05
C PRO A 55 -13.79 16.74 20.69
N ILE A 56 -14.15 16.52 21.95
CA ILE A 56 -15.16 17.30 22.69
C ILE A 56 -14.82 18.79 22.72
N ASN A 57 -13.55 19.16 22.85
CA ASN A 57 -13.11 20.55 22.84
C ASN A 57 -13.43 21.26 21.50
N LYS A 58 -13.23 20.61 20.37
CA LYS A 58 -13.61 21.15 19.05
C LYS A 58 -15.14 21.25 18.91
N ILE A 59 -15.89 20.27 19.46
CA ILE A 59 -17.37 20.32 19.47
C ILE A 59 -17.86 21.51 20.25
N ARG A 60 -17.31 21.78 21.43
CA ARG A 60 -17.68 22.95 22.25
C ARG A 60 -17.49 24.26 21.48
N VAL A 61 -16.33 24.46 20.87
CA VAL A 61 -16.05 25.64 20.04
C VAL A 61 -17.11 25.83 18.95
N LEU A 62 -17.58 24.76 18.32
CA LEU A 62 -18.64 24.82 17.31
C LEU A 62 -20.03 25.09 17.85
N LEU A 63 -20.31 24.75 19.12
CA LEU A 63 -21.60 25.03 19.75
C LEU A 63 -21.72 26.49 20.16
N ASP A 64 -20.62 27.11 20.61
CA ASP A 64 -20.56 28.47 21.11
C ASP A 64 -20.21 29.50 20.01
N ALA A 65 -19.87 29.05 18.80
CA ALA A 65 -19.41 29.91 17.72
C ALA A 65 -20.50 30.76 17.10
N SER A 66 -20.15 31.98 16.71
CA SER A 66 -20.94 32.80 15.77
C SER A 66 -21.07 32.10 14.42
N ILE A 67 -21.98 32.59 13.55
CA ILE A 67 -22.17 31.98 12.20
C ILE A 67 -20.87 31.99 11.40
N ASP A 68 -20.13 33.10 11.41
CA ASP A 68 -18.88 33.24 10.65
C ASP A 68 -17.74 32.31 11.17
N GLU A 69 -17.64 32.20 12.50
CA GLU A 69 -16.68 31.29 13.15
C GLU A 69 -17.05 29.84 12.93
N ALA A 70 -18.34 29.51 12.95
CA ALA A 70 -18.83 28.17 12.66
C ALA A 70 -18.57 27.77 11.23
N GLU A 71 -18.77 28.69 10.26
CA GLU A 71 -18.47 28.45 8.84
C GLU A 71 -17.00 28.10 8.65
N ASN A 72 -16.08 28.93 9.15
CA ASN A 72 -14.63 28.68 9.06
C ASN A 72 -14.23 27.34 9.71
N SER A 73 -14.80 27.05 10.88
CA SER A 73 -14.53 25.79 11.60
C SER A 73 -15.02 24.57 10.82
N LEU A 74 -16.21 24.66 10.21
CA LEU A 74 -16.78 23.58 9.39
C LEU A 74 -15.95 23.34 8.12
N TYR A 75 -15.47 24.39 7.44
CA TYR A 75 -14.56 24.25 6.30
C TYR A 75 -13.26 23.53 6.68
N ASN A 76 -12.66 23.89 7.81
CA ASN A 76 -11.45 23.23 8.30
C ASN A 76 -11.70 21.75 8.62
N ILE A 77 -12.81 21.43 9.28
CA ILE A 77 -13.20 20.05 9.58
C ILE A 77 -13.43 19.26 8.29
N GLN A 78 -14.15 19.86 7.33
CA GLN A 78 -14.39 19.23 6.03
C GLN A 78 -13.08 18.91 5.32
N LYS A 79 -12.13 19.85 5.31
CA LYS A 79 -10.80 19.66 4.73
C LYS A 79 -10.05 18.50 5.41
N GLU A 80 -9.98 18.51 6.76
CA GLU A 80 -9.34 17.42 7.52
C GLU A 80 -9.98 16.04 7.21
N LEU A 81 -11.30 16.00 7.00
CA LEU A 81 -11.99 14.75 6.66
C LEU A 81 -11.71 14.31 5.23
N LEU A 82 -11.63 15.21 4.25
CA LEU A 82 -11.29 14.90 2.88
C LEU A 82 -9.85 14.36 2.78
N GLU A 83 -8.91 14.94 3.52
CA GLU A 83 -7.54 14.43 3.62
C GLU A 83 -7.50 13.00 4.20
N LYS A 84 -8.29 12.72 5.25
CA LYS A 84 -8.41 11.37 5.81
C LYS A 84 -9.05 10.38 4.83
N ILE A 85 -10.08 10.79 4.10
CA ILE A 85 -10.71 9.96 3.06
C ILE A 85 -9.68 9.62 1.98
N SER A 86 -8.89 10.59 1.53
CA SER A 86 -7.82 10.35 0.55
C SER A 86 -6.81 9.33 1.06
N ALA A 87 -6.32 9.49 2.29
CA ALA A 87 -5.37 8.55 2.89
C ALA A 87 -5.97 7.14 3.06
N LEU A 88 -7.24 7.04 3.45
CA LEU A 88 -7.92 5.74 3.56
C LEU A 88 -8.09 5.07 2.19
N ASN A 89 -8.41 5.83 1.15
CA ASN A 89 -8.51 5.31 -0.22
C ASN A 89 -7.16 4.76 -0.72
N GLU A 90 -6.04 5.42 -0.38
CA GLU A 90 -4.69 4.90 -0.67
C GLU A 90 -4.44 3.55 0.02
N VAL A 91 -4.84 3.41 1.30
CA VAL A 91 -4.73 2.14 2.03
C VAL A 91 -5.60 1.06 1.39
N VAL A 92 -6.84 1.38 1.01
CA VAL A 92 -7.73 0.43 0.31
C VAL A 92 -7.09 -0.02 -1.00
N SER A 93 -6.59 0.91 -1.82
CA SER A 93 -5.90 0.58 -3.07
C SER A 93 -4.69 -0.33 -2.85
N TYR A 94 -3.92 -0.09 -1.78
CA TYR A 94 -2.82 -0.96 -1.40
C TYR A 94 -3.29 -2.38 -1.05
N LEU A 95 -4.37 -2.50 -0.25
CA LEU A 95 -4.92 -3.81 0.12
C LEU A 95 -5.47 -4.57 -1.09
N ASP A 96 -6.18 -3.88 -1.99
CA ASP A 96 -6.70 -4.47 -3.22
C ASP A 96 -5.57 -5.03 -4.09
N GLU A 97 -4.44 -4.32 -4.19
CA GLU A 97 -3.29 -4.80 -4.92
C GLU A 97 -2.62 -6.01 -4.25
N GLN A 98 -2.53 -6.04 -2.90
CA GLN A 98 -2.02 -7.21 -2.17
C GLN A 98 -2.92 -8.43 -2.41
N LEU A 99 -4.23 -8.26 -2.38
CA LEU A 99 -5.19 -9.33 -2.66
C LEU A 99 -5.04 -9.86 -4.08
N LYS A 100 -4.87 -8.96 -5.07
CA LYS A 100 -4.62 -9.32 -6.46
C LYS A 100 -3.32 -10.11 -6.64
N GLN A 101 -2.24 -9.72 -5.94
CA GLN A 101 -0.98 -10.46 -5.96
C GLN A 101 -1.14 -11.89 -5.40
N ILE A 102 -1.89 -12.04 -4.31
CA ILE A 102 -2.19 -13.34 -3.72
C ILE A 102 -3.02 -14.18 -4.69
N GLU A 103 -3.98 -13.60 -5.38
CA GLU A 103 -4.79 -14.27 -6.39
C GLU A 103 -3.95 -14.69 -7.61
N GLU A 104 -3.11 -13.81 -8.15
CA GLU A 104 -2.15 -14.13 -9.21
C GLU A 104 -1.21 -15.26 -8.79
N TYR A 105 -0.75 -15.29 -7.53
CA TYR A 105 0.07 -16.37 -7.00
C TYR A 105 -0.68 -17.69 -6.95
N LYS A 106 -1.94 -17.70 -6.48
CA LYS A 106 -2.76 -18.91 -6.34
C LYS A 106 -3.19 -19.49 -7.68
N ASN A 107 -3.52 -18.63 -8.63
CA ASN A 107 -4.08 -19.00 -9.94
C ASN A 107 -3.03 -18.95 -11.06
N GLY A 108 -1.89 -18.31 -10.83
CA GLY A 108 -0.84 -18.15 -11.83
C GLY A 108 -0.06 -19.43 -12.10
N GLU A 109 0.46 -19.53 -13.31
CA GLU A 109 1.36 -20.63 -13.66
C GLU A 109 2.64 -20.55 -12.80
N CYS A 110 3.02 -21.69 -12.23
CA CYS A 110 4.26 -21.87 -11.50
C CYS A 110 5.19 -22.80 -12.29
N TYR A 111 6.34 -22.28 -12.68
CA TYR A 111 7.32 -23.00 -13.47
C TYR A 111 8.41 -23.60 -12.58
N ILE A 112 8.10 -24.64 -11.81
CA ILE A 112 9.07 -25.34 -10.95
C ILE A 112 10.19 -25.98 -11.79
N GLU A 113 9.84 -26.47 -12.98
CA GLU A 113 10.81 -26.94 -13.99
C GLU A 113 11.06 -25.85 -15.05
N PRO A 114 12.27 -25.73 -15.55
CA PRO A 114 12.61 -24.75 -16.58
C PRO A 114 11.74 -24.89 -17.83
N LYS A 115 11.29 -23.75 -18.38
CA LYS A 115 10.57 -23.67 -19.65
C LYS A 115 11.14 -22.59 -20.54
N VAL A 116 10.96 -22.74 -21.82
CA VAL A 116 11.23 -21.71 -22.82
C VAL A 116 9.89 -21.21 -23.34
N ILE A 117 9.61 -19.91 -23.11
CA ILE A 117 8.32 -19.29 -23.46
C ILE A 117 8.53 -17.96 -24.16
N LYS A 118 7.54 -17.53 -24.93
CA LYS A 118 7.48 -16.18 -25.48
C LYS A 118 6.84 -15.24 -24.47
N LEU A 119 7.53 -14.14 -24.17
CA LEU A 119 7.01 -13.07 -23.31
C LEU A 119 6.78 -11.79 -24.11
N PRO A 120 5.72 -11.03 -23.82
CA PRO A 120 5.44 -9.75 -24.47
C PRO A 120 6.45 -8.68 -24.05
N LYS A 121 6.46 -7.56 -24.78
CA LYS A 121 7.15 -6.34 -24.37
C LYS A 121 6.62 -5.87 -23.00
N ARG A 122 7.54 -5.50 -22.12
CA ARG A 122 7.23 -4.98 -20.78
C ARG A 122 8.10 -3.78 -20.50
N GLU A 123 7.61 -2.89 -19.65
CA GLU A 123 8.29 -1.67 -19.28
C GLU A 123 8.44 -1.57 -17.76
N GLY A 124 9.49 -0.93 -17.31
CA GLY A 124 9.76 -0.67 -15.91
C GLY A 124 10.70 0.50 -15.75
N TYR A 125 11.03 0.81 -14.50
CA TYR A 125 11.90 1.94 -14.17
C TYR A 125 13.07 1.47 -13.32
N LEU A 126 14.28 1.91 -13.67
CA LEU A 126 15.47 1.63 -12.88
C LEU A 126 15.49 2.52 -11.63
N ILE A 127 15.75 1.93 -10.47
CA ILE A 127 15.71 2.64 -9.18
C ILE A 127 17.09 3.19 -8.80
N GLY A 128 18.15 2.78 -9.51
CA GLY A 128 19.51 3.29 -9.27
C GLY A 128 20.25 2.58 -8.13
N VAL A 129 19.87 1.33 -7.83
CA VAL A 129 20.49 0.51 -6.77
C VAL A 129 21.32 -0.59 -7.39
N THR A 130 22.55 -0.76 -6.95
CA THR A 130 23.49 -1.77 -7.41
C THR A 130 23.90 -2.73 -6.29
N GLU A 131 24.69 -3.75 -6.61
CA GLU A 131 25.22 -4.70 -5.63
C GLU A 131 26.04 -4.02 -4.54
N ALA A 132 26.80 -2.98 -4.89
CA ALA A 132 27.63 -2.19 -3.97
C ALA A 132 26.80 -1.30 -3.00
N SER A 133 25.51 -1.10 -3.27
CA SER A 133 24.68 -0.23 -2.44
C SER A 133 24.40 -0.84 -1.08
N THR A 134 24.58 -0.03 -0.04
CA THR A 134 24.21 -0.39 1.34
C THR A 134 22.69 -0.51 1.50
N LEU A 135 22.24 -1.12 2.59
CA LEU A 135 20.81 -1.22 2.90
C LEU A 135 20.16 0.16 2.98
N THR A 136 20.84 1.14 3.61
CA THR A 136 20.36 2.51 3.73
C THR A 136 20.17 3.16 2.37
N GLU A 137 21.19 3.07 1.48
CA GLU A 137 21.09 3.62 0.11
C GLU A 137 19.96 3.00 -0.70
N ARG A 138 19.70 1.70 -0.50
CA ARG A 138 18.57 1.01 -1.16
C ARG A 138 17.22 1.54 -0.70
N ILE A 139 17.06 1.73 0.62
CA ILE A 139 15.83 2.30 1.21
C ILE A 139 15.63 3.74 0.72
N GLU A 140 16.68 4.56 0.78
CA GLU A 140 16.62 5.95 0.33
C GLU A 140 16.31 6.07 -1.17
N ALA A 141 16.86 5.20 -2.00
CA ALA A 141 16.57 5.19 -3.43
C ALA A 141 15.09 4.89 -3.72
N LEU A 142 14.50 3.91 -3.02
CA LEU A 142 13.07 3.57 -3.12
C LEU A 142 12.18 4.72 -2.63
N GLU A 143 12.50 5.30 -1.48
CA GLU A 143 11.76 6.45 -0.95
C GLU A 143 11.84 7.67 -1.87
N ASN A 144 13.02 7.95 -2.43
CA ASN A 144 13.22 9.03 -3.38
C ASN A 144 12.46 8.80 -4.68
N PHE A 145 12.42 7.54 -5.16
CA PHE A 145 11.61 7.17 -6.32
C PHE A 145 10.12 7.43 -6.04
N ASN A 146 9.60 6.98 -4.90
CA ASN A 146 8.23 7.20 -4.50
C ASN A 146 7.88 8.69 -4.37
N LYS A 147 8.72 9.47 -3.70
CA LYS A 147 8.54 10.91 -3.52
C LYS A 147 8.55 11.68 -4.85
N ARG A 148 9.52 11.40 -5.73
CA ARG A 148 9.65 12.10 -7.03
C ARG A 148 8.47 11.85 -7.95
N ASN A 149 7.90 10.67 -7.87
CA ASN A 149 6.83 10.24 -8.77
C ASN A 149 5.44 10.35 -8.10
N ASN A 150 5.36 10.85 -6.87
CA ASN A 150 4.14 10.91 -6.07
C ASN A 150 3.36 9.59 -6.11
N THR A 151 4.07 8.49 -5.88
CA THR A 151 3.55 7.13 -6.01
C THR A 151 4.06 6.25 -4.88
N ASN A 152 3.38 5.12 -4.69
CA ASN A 152 3.88 4.01 -3.90
C ASN A 152 4.29 2.88 -4.85
N CYS A 153 5.60 2.58 -4.93
CA CYS A 153 6.14 1.53 -5.79
C CYS A 153 5.45 0.19 -5.62
N ASP A 154 5.09 -0.16 -4.38
CA ASP A 154 4.50 -1.46 -4.07
C ASP A 154 3.09 -1.63 -4.67
N ILE A 155 2.40 -0.51 -4.95
CA ILE A 155 1.06 -0.51 -5.53
C ILE A 155 1.13 -0.62 -7.06
N LEU A 156 1.97 0.19 -7.70
CA LEU A 156 1.96 0.35 -9.16
C LEU A 156 2.92 -0.59 -9.90
N PHE A 157 3.85 -1.21 -9.19
CA PHE A 157 4.93 -1.96 -9.81
C PHE A 157 5.12 -3.33 -9.20
N LYS A 158 5.60 -4.28 -10.03
CA LYS A 158 6.14 -5.56 -9.53
C LYS A 158 7.59 -5.34 -9.13
N PRO A 159 7.96 -5.55 -7.84
CA PRO A 159 9.34 -5.44 -7.43
C PRO A 159 10.18 -6.49 -8.15
N SER A 160 11.22 -6.04 -8.81
CA SER A 160 12.06 -6.88 -9.63
C SER A 160 13.53 -6.49 -9.50
N ARG A 161 14.42 -7.37 -9.93
CA ARG A 161 15.86 -7.12 -9.97
C ARG A 161 16.38 -7.40 -11.37
N LEU A 162 17.24 -6.51 -11.86
CA LEU A 162 18.01 -6.70 -13.07
C LEU A 162 19.35 -7.29 -12.68
N ILE A 163 19.68 -8.45 -13.22
CA ILE A 163 20.86 -9.23 -12.90
C ILE A 163 21.73 -9.35 -14.15
N PHE A 164 23.02 -9.14 -14.02
CA PHE A 164 24.01 -9.49 -15.03
C PHE A 164 24.53 -10.90 -14.76
N ILE A 165 24.66 -11.69 -15.82
CA ILE A 165 25.26 -13.03 -15.78
C ILE A 165 26.59 -12.95 -16.50
N ASP A 166 27.68 -13.18 -15.79
CA ASP A 166 29.02 -13.15 -16.38
C ASP A 166 29.35 -14.41 -17.20
N SER A 167 30.54 -14.44 -17.80
CA SER A 167 31.01 -15.57 -18.62
C SER A 167 31.21 -16.88 -17.85
N LYS A 168 31.25 -16.82 -16.52
CA LYS A 168 31.33 -17.99 -15.64
C LYS A 168 29.95 -18.45 -15.15
N GLY A 169 28.89 -17.69 -15.49
CA GLY A 169 27.52 -17.92 -15.01
C GLY A 169 27.25 -17.36 -13.61
N GLU A 170 28.15 -16.52 -13.09
CA GLU A 170 27.94 -15.84 -11.81
C GLU A 170 26.99 -14.65 -11.98
N ARG A 171 26.22 -14.37 -10.96
CA ARG A 171 25.14 -13.37 -10.96
C ARG A 171 25.59 -12.10 -10.22
N HIS A 172 25.36 -10.96 -10.83
CA HIS A 172 25.66 -9.65 -10.26
C HIS A 172 24.42 -8.73 -10.34
N LEU A 173 23.98 -8.21 -9.20
CA LEU A 173 22.87 -7.27 -9.20
C LEU A 173 23.28 -5.98 -9.91
N GLN A 174 22.66 -5.70 -11.06
CA GLN A 174 22.87 -4.43 -11.78
C GLN A 174 22.01 -3.31 -11.23
N ASN A 175 20.71 -3.59 -10.99
CA ASN A 175 19.77 -2.59 -10.55
C ASN A 175 18.50 -3.22 -9.95
N TYR A 176 17.77 -2.43 -9.15
CA TYR A 176 16.38 -2.72 -8.85
C TYR A 176 15.50 -2.16 -9.95
N LEU A 177 14.50 -2.92 -10.36
CA LEU A 177 13.56 -2.61 -11.42
C LEU A 177 12.15 -2.59 -10.88
N ALA A 178 11.46 -1.46 -11.01
CA ALA A 178 10.04 -1.34 -10.77
C ALA A 178 9.29 -1.65 -12.06
N LEU A 179 8.87 -2.92 -12.24
CA LEU A 179 8.20 -3.38 -13.46
C LEU A 179 6.74 -2.95 -13.45
N LYS A 180 6.29 -2.25 -14.50
CA LYS A 180 4.90 -1.76 -14.62
C LYS A 180 3.87 -2.88 -14.52
N ARG A 181 2.76 -2.60 -13.82
CA ARG A 181 1.55 -3.43 -13.77
C ARG A 181 0.52 -2.80 -14.70
N GLY A 182 0.34 -3.37 -15.89
CA GLY A 182 -0.61 -2.84 -16.87
C GLY A 182 -0.20 -1.50 -17.49
N GLU A 183 -1.18 -0.77 -18.02
CA GLU A 183 -0.98 0.55 -18.62
C GLU A 183 -0.99 1.62 -17.52
N THR A 184 0.16 2.25 -17.26
CA THR A 184 0.25 3.43 -16.41
C THR A 184 0.50 4.65 -17.29
N THR A 185 -0.25 5.72 -17.05
CA THR A 185 -0.18 6.97 -17.83
C THR A 185 0.97 7.90 -17.43
N ASN A 186 1.66 7.59 -16.34
CA ASN A 186 2.74 8.44 -15.82
C ASN A 186 4.05 8.14 -16.55
N ASP A 187 4.63 9.16 -17.12
CA ASP A 187 5.96 9.10 -17.78
C ASP A 187 7.03 9.44 -16.75
N PHE A 188 7.70 8.41 -16.25
CA PHE A 188 8.78 8.56 -15.28
C PHE A 188 10.12 8.55 -15.99
N ASN A 189 11.11 9.26 -15.46
CA ASN A 189 12.49 9.20 -15.94
C ASN A 189 13.10 7.80 -15.73
N HIS A 190 14.03 7.41 -16.61
CA HIS A 190 14.75 6.13 -16.57
C HIS A 190 13.91 4.89 -16.93
N LEU A 191 13.08 5.01 -17.96
CA LEU A 191 12.35 3.90 -18.54
C LEU A 191 13.33 2.78 -19.00
N TYR A 192 13.07 1.56 -18.55
CA TYR A 192 13.75 0.34 -18.99
C TYR A 192 12.76 -0.56 -19.71
N VAL A 193 13.15 -1.01 -20.90
CA VAL A 193 12.29 -1.82 -21.77
C VAL A 193 12.81 -3.25 -21.82
N LEU A 194 11.93 -4.18 -21.45
CA LEU A 194 12.12 -5.62 -21.68
C LEU A 194 11.44 -5.98 -23.00
N GLU A 195 12.21 -6.22 -24.02
CA GLU A 195 11.71 -6.49 -25.36
C GLU A 195 10.87 -7.78 -25.42
N GLU A 196 9.89 -7.79 -26.31
CA GLU A 196 9.21 -9.04 -26.68
C GLU A 196 10.21 -10.04 -27.21
N GLY A 197 10.10 -11.27 -26.76
CA GLY A 197 11.04 -12.32 -27.21
C GLY A 197 10.87 -13.66 -26.52
N ILE A 198 11.80 -14.52 -26.80
CA ILE A 198 11.90 -15.85 -26.17
C ILE A 198 12.71 -15.73 -24.89
N TYR A 199 12.19 -16.33 -23.82
CA TYR A 199 12.81 -16.32 -22.51
C TYR A 199 12.86 -17.73 -21.94
N GLY A 200 13.98 -18.08 -21.30
CA GLY A 200 14.03 -19.19 -20.37
C GLY A 200 13.45 -18.74 -19.03
N VAL A 201 12.53 -19.51 -18.45
CA VAL A 201 11.82 -19.15 -17.22
C VAL A 201 11.84 -20.30 -16.24
N ILE A 202 12.05 -20.00 -14.96
CA ILE A 202 11.88 -20.90 -13.82
C ILE A 202 11.43 -20.11 -12.59
N ASP A 203 10.62 -20.72 -11.74
CA ASP A 203 10.28 -20.19 -10.42
C ASP A 203 11.18 -20.81 -9.35
N HIS A 204 11.82 -19.96 -8.58
CA HIS A 204 12.50 -20.32 -7.35
C HIS A 204 11.55 -20.18 -6.18
N ILE A 205 11.33 -21.24 -5.43
CA ILE A 205 10.54 -21.24 -4.21
C ILE A 205 11.49 -21.28 -3.02
N GLY A 206 11.32 -20.35 -2.08
CA GLY A 206 12.14 -20.28 -0.89
C GLY A 206 13.02 -19.03 -0.80
N SER A 207 14.00 -19.08 0.10
CA SER A 207 14.92 -17.97 0.35
C SER A 207 15.81 -17.69 -0.86
N SER A 208 16.05 -16.42 -1.16
CA SER A 208 16.99 -16.01 -2.23
C SER A 208 18.44 -16.48 -2.01
N LYS A 209 18.77 -17.04 -0.84
CA LYS A 209 20.10 -17.63 -0.57
C LYS A 209 20.38 -18.84 -1.45
N ASP A 210 19.34 -19.60 -1.80
CA ASP A 210 19.43 -20.84 -2.56
C ASP A 210 19.07 -20.67 -4.04
N ILE A 211 18.82 -19.46 -4.49
CA ILE A 211 18.33 -19.13 -5.84
C ILE A 211 19.30 -19.62 -6.94
N ASP A 212 20.59 -19.77 -6.63
CA ASP A 212 21.61 -20.28 -7.55
C ASP A 212 21.32 -21.70 -8.06
N ILE A 213 20.59 -22.49 -7.25
CA ILE A 213 20.14 -23.83 -7.66
C ILE A 213 19.21 -23.72 -8.86
N SER A 214 18.26 -22.78 -8.82
CA SER A 214 17.31 -22.55 -9.90
C SER A 214 17.99 -21.95 -11.13
N TYR A 215 18.94 -21.04 -10.95
CA TYR A 215 19.76 -20.53 -12.07
C TYR A 215 20.53 -21.65 -12.78
N LYS A 216 21.20 -22.52 -12.04
CA LYS A 216 21.94 -23.66 -12.62
C LYS A 216 21.03 -24.59 -13.43
N LYS A 217 19.81 -24.88 -12.90
CA LYS A 217 18.80 -25.67 -13.62
C LYS A 217 18.38 -24.99 -14.92
N LEU A 218 18.07 -23.69 -14.84
CA LEU A 218 17.62 -22.92 -15.99
C LEU A 218 18.69 -22.79 -17.07
N LEU A 219 19.91 -22.41 -16.68
CA LEU A 219 21.06 -22.30 -17.62
C LEU A 219 21.39 -23.61 -18.28
N LYS A 220 21.37 -24.73 -17.53
CA LYS A 220 21.57 -26.06 -18.09
C LYS A 220 20.49 -26.38 -19.13
N HIS A 221 19.21 -26.15 -18.80
CA HIS A 221 18.09 -26.40 -19.72
C HIS A 221 18.21 -25.59 -21.02
N ILE A 222 18.58 -24.30 -20.93
CA ILE A 222 18.79 -23.44 -22.10
C ILE A 222 19.93 -23.99 -22.96
N ASN A 223 21.05 -24.38 -22.34
CA ASN A 223 22.22 -24.93 -23.05
C ASN A 223 21.92 -26.27 -23.68
N ASP A 224 21.25 -27.19 -22.99
CA ASP A 224 20.84 -28.50 -23.48
C ASP A 224 19.92 -28.41 -24.72
N ASN A 225 19.17 -27.31 -24.85
CA ASN A 225 18.36 -27.00 -26.04
C ASN A 225 19.12 -26.22 -27.13
N GLY A 226 20.44 -26.03 -27.00
CA GLY A 226 21.26 -25.33 -27.99
C GLY A 226 20.98 -23.84 -28.12
N LEU A 227 20.38 -23.21 -27.07
CA LEU A 227 19.99 -21.80 -27.08
C LEU A 227 21.06 -20.94 -26.42
N ASN A 228 21.21 -19.70 -26.91
CA ASN A 228 22.15 -18.72 -26.37
C ASN A 228 21.45 -17.65 -25.56
N ILE A 229 21.96 -17.34 -24.37
CA ILE A 229 21.43 -16.29 -23.52
C ILE A 229 21.92 -14.89 -23.91
N LYS A 230 21.14 -13.88 -23.63
CA LYS A 230 21.67 -12.54 -23.35
C LYS A 230 22.21 -12.54 -21.92
N ASN A 231 23.29 -11.80 -21.66
CA ASN A 231 23.97 -11.81 -20.37
C ASN A 231 23.19 -11.04 -19.29
N GLU A 232 21.87 -11.10 -19.34
CA GLU A 232 20.94 -10.45 -18.44
C GLU A 232 19.92 -11.47 -17.94
N ALA A 233 19.45 -11.25 -16.72
CA ALA A 233 18.28 -11.92 -16.18
C ALA A 233 17.41 -10.94 -15.41
N ILE A 234 16.13 -11.23 -15.37
CA ILE A 234 15.16 -10.50 -14.57
C ILE A 234 14.65 -11.43 -13.48
N GLU A 235 14.75 -11.01 -12.24
CA GLU A 235 14.15 -11.68 -11.10
C GLU A 235 12.90 -10.91 -10.70
N ILE A 236 11.72 -11.47 -10.90
CA ILE A 236 10.45 -10.89 -10.47
C ILE A 236 10.07 -11.48 -9.11
N LEU A 237 9.94 -10.64 -8.10
CA LEU A 237 9.58 -11.04 -6.75
C LEU A 237 8.05 -11.22 -6.68
N VAL A 238 7.55 -12.41 -7.01
CA VAL A 238 6.11 -12.72 -7.07
C VAL A 238 5.51 -12.77 -5.68
N VAL A 239 6.18 -13.45 -4.74
CA VAL A 239 5.87 -13.44 -3.31
C VAL A 239 7.15 -13.15 -2.55
N ASN A 240 7.10 -12.18 -1.67
CA ASN A 240 8.26 -11.75 -0.88
C ASN A 240 7.85 -11.40 0.56
N SER A 241 8.75 -10.81 1.32
CA SER A 241 8.52 -10.42 2.71
C SER A 241 7.42 -9.38 2.95
N SER A 242 6.92 -8.72 1.90
CA SER A 242 5.78 -7.79 2.03
C SER A 242 4.45 -8.53 2.15
N LEU A 243 4.37 -9.76 1.64
CA LEU A 243 3.16 -10.60 1.69
C LEU A 243 3.19 -11.61 2.84
N THR A 244 4.35 -12.23 3.10
CA THR A 244 4.52 -13.24 4.16
C THR A 244 5.94 -13.24 4.70
N ILE A 245 6.07 -13.39 6.02
CA ILE A 245 7.38 -13.57 6.66
C ILE A 245 7.93 -15.00 6.51
N ASN A 246 7.08 -15.94 6.08
CA ASN A 246 7.48 -17.33 5.84
C ASN A 246 8.27 -17.43 4.54
N SER A 247 9.60 -17.50 4.64
CA SER A 247 10.47 -17.56 3.48
C SER A 247 10.28 -18.82 2.61
N ASN A 248 9.65 -19.88 3.13
CA ASN A 248 9.33 -21.08 2.34
C ASN A 248 8.21 -20.84 1.31
N GLU A 249 7.44 -19.77 1.49
CA GLU A 249 6.37 -19.37 0.55
C GLU A 249 6.84 -18.31 -0.44
N TRP A 250 8.07 -17.78 -0.29
CA TRP A 250 8.58 -16.80 -1.23
C TRP A 250 8.76 -17.44 -2.60
N ARG A 251 8.37 -16.66 -3.60
CA ARG A 251 8.49 -17.08 -5.02
C ARG A 251 9.16 -15.97 -5.81
N THR A 252 10.28 -16.30 -6.41
CA THR A 252 11.00 -15.44 -7.36
C THR A 252 11.00 -16.08 -8.73
N GLN A 253 10.39 -15.43 -9.71
CA GLN A 253 10.45 -15.89 -11.10
C GLN A 253 11.70 -15.34 -11.75
N ILE A 254 12.53 -16.24 -12.26
CA ILE A 254 13.77 -15.95 -13.01
C ILE A 254 13.44 -16.01 -14.49
N GLN A 255 13.77 -14.96 -15.22
CA GLN A 255 13.56 -14.85 -16.66
C GLN A 255 14.86 -14.46 -17.33
N ILE A 256 15.38 -15.31 -18.25
CA ILE A 256 16.62 -15.05 -18.99
C ILE A 256 16.27 -14.89 -20.47
N PRO A 257 16.51 -13.70 -21.08
CA PRO A 257 16.28 -13.48 -22.50
C PRO A 257 17.21 -14.36 -23.34
N ILE A 258 16.67 -14.97 -24.40
CA ILE A 258 17.40 -15.79 -25.38
C ILE A 258 17.69 -14.93 -26.60
N LYS A 259 18.88 -15.16 -27.23
CA LYS A 259 19.31 -14.45 -28.45
C LYS A 259 18.57 -14.96 -29.67
#